data_5a11f26de514cfc77ddb35f3b44fba0b
#
_entry.id   5a11f26de514cfc77ddb35f3b44fba0b
#
_cell.length_a   1.000
_cell.length_b   1.000
_cell.length_c   1.000
_cell.angle_alpha   90.00
_cell.angle_beta   90.00
_cell.angle_gamma   90.00
#
_symmetry.space_group_name_H-M   'P 1'
#
loop_
_entity.id
_entity.type
_entity.pdbx_description
1 polymer ?
#
loop_
_entity_poly.entity_id
_entity_poly.type
_entity_poly.pdbx_seq_one_letter_code
_entity_poly.pdbx_strand_id
1 'polypeptide(L)'
;MRRTEPVLVGDILREFFERPFVARKLAEGRLPELWQEVVGPHIASLTHTFELKQGILYVGISSSVARQEIFFRRDELMTLLNQRSGHRIVNAIIVK
;
A
#
# COMPACT_ATOMS: atom_id res chain seq x y z
N MET A 1 -14.39 -13.82 32.16
CA MET A 1 -15.54 -14.68 31.84
C MET A 1 -15.15 -15.71 30.78
N ARG A 2 -15.62 -16.89 30.95
CA ARG A 2 -15.26 -17.98 30.05
C ARG A 2 -16.36 -18.24 29.04
N ARG A 3 -15.98 -18.45 27.80
CA ARG A 3 -16.94 -18.78 26.77
C ARG A 3 -17.41 -20.22 26.97
N THR A 4 -18.70 -20.41 26.87
CA THR A 4 -19.29 -21.73 26.99
C THR A 4 -19.45 -22.42 25.66
N GLU A 5 -19.39 -21.67 24.58
CA GLU A 5 -19.52 -22.19 23.23
C GLU A 5 -18.18 -22.19 22.51
N PRO A 6 -17.99 -23.07 21.54
CA PRO A 6 -16.72 -23.12 20.83
C PRO A 6 -16.48 -21.85 20.04
N VAL A 7 -15.21 -21.43 20.01
CA VAL A 7 -14.79 -20.30 19.21
C VAL A 7 -14.41 -20.81 17.83
N LEU A 8 -15.01 -20.24 16.79
CA LEU A 8 -14.69 -20.65 15.42
C LEU A 8 -13.30 -20.19 15.05
N VAL A 9 -12.58 -21.02 14.29
CA VAL A 9 -11.24 -20.68 13.82
C VAL A 9 -11.26 -19.38 13.04
N GLY A 10 -12.32 -19.16 12.22
CA GLY A 10 -12.44 -17.93 11.48
C GLY A 10 -12.52 -16.69 12.36
N ASP A 11 -13.15 -16.80 13.53
CA ASP A 11 -13.24 -15.66 14.46
C ASP A 11 -11.87 -15.35 15.06
N ILE A 12 -11.10 -16.37 15.38
CA ILE A 12 -9.75 -16.19 15.91
C ILE A 12 -8.87 -15.53 14.86
N LEU A 13 -8.93 -15.97 13.61
CA LEU A 13 -8.15 -15.41 12.53
C LEU A 13 -8.56 -13.96 12.27
N ARG A 14 -9.85 -13.67 12.32
CA ARG A 14 -10.33 -12.31 12.11
C ARG A 14 -9.76 -11.37 13.17
N GLU A 15 -9.80 -11.77 14.43
CA GLU A 15 -9.24 -10.96 15.51
C GLU A 15 -7.74 -10.71 15.30
N PHE A 16 -7.02 -11.74 14.85
CA PHE A 16 -5.59 -11.61 14.58
C PHE A 16 -5.34 -10.58 13.48
N PHE A 17 -6.05 -10.69 12.36
CA PHE A 17 -5.84 -9.81 11.23
C PHE A 17 -6.34 -8.38 11.48
N GLU A 18 -7.20 -8.19 12.47
CA GLU A 18 -7.68 -6.85 12.83
C GLU A 18 -6.75 -6.13 13.78
N ARG A 19 -5.72 -6.79 14.30
CA ARG A 19 -4.75 -6.12 15.16
C ARG A 19 -4.04 -5.02 14.34
N PRO A 20 -3.86 -3.83 14.93
CA PRO A 20 -3.32 -2.69 14.16
C PRO A 20 -2.02 -2.98 13.43
N PHE A 21 -1.08 -3.67 14.09
CA PHE A 21 0.20 -4.01 13.46
C PHE A 21 0.00 -4.95 12.27
N VAL A 22 -0.80 -5.99 12.44
CA VAL A 22 -1.03 -6.99 11.40
C VAL A 22 -1.79 -6.37 10.24
N ALA A 23 -2.84 -5.60 10.53
CA ALA A 23 -3.63 -4.94 9.48
C ALA A 23 -2.76 -4.00 8.66
N ARG A 24 -1.86 -3.27 9.32
CA ARG A 24 -0.95 -2.36 8.62
C ARG A 24 0.01 -3.13 7.70
N LYS A 25 0.56 -4.24 8.19
CA LYS A 25 1.47 -5.06 7.38
C LYS A 25 0.76 -5.64 6.16
N LEU A 26 -0.49 -6.07 6.33
CA LEU A 26 -1.27 -6.56 5.20
C LEU A 26 -1.53 -5.45 4.19
N ALA A 27 -1.84 -4.25 4.67
CA ALA A 27 -2.04 -3.10 3.79
C ALA A 27 -0.77 -2.77 3.01
N GLU A 28 0.40 -2.82 3.68
CA GLU A 28 1.67 -2.58 3.02
C GLU A 28 1.92 -3.60 1.91
N GLY A 29 1.55 -4.85 2.15
CA GLY A 29 1.72 -5.92 1.16
C GLY A 29 0.83 -5.74 -0.07
N ARG A 30 -0.24 -4.97 0.03
CA ARG A 30 -1.13 -4.69 -1.10
C ARG A 30 -0.69 -3.49 -1.94
N LEU A 31 0.31 -2.75 -1.49
CA LEU A 31 0.72 -1.53 -2.20
C LEU A 31 1.07 -1.75 -3.67
N PRO A 32 1.78 -2.82 -4.06
CA PRO A 32 2.07 -3.02 -5.48
C PRO A 32 0.82 -3.10 -6.36
N GLU A 33 -0.21 -3.80 -5.87
CA GLU A 33 -1.47 -3.89 -6.60
C GLU A 33 -2.17 -2.53 -6.66
N LEU A 34 -2.18 -1.82 -5.53
CA LEU A 34 -2.82 -0.51 -5.46
C LEU A 34 -2.10 0.50 -6.34
N TRP A 35 -0.76 0.40 -6.43
CA TRP A 35 0.01 1.25 -7.30
C TRP A 35 -0.46 1.10 -8.74
N GLN A 36 -0.62 -0.14 -9.19
CA GLN A 36 -1.10 -0.41 -10.55
C GLN A 36 -2.48 0.18 -10.77
N GLU A 37 -3.37 0.12 -9.77
CA GLU A 37 -4.71 0.69 -9.88
C GLU A 37 -4.69 2.20 -10.02
N VAL A 38 -3.83 2.89 -9.26
CA VAL A 38 -3.85 4.36 -9.24
C VAL A 38 -3.06 4.99 -10.38
N VAL A 39 -2.01 4.34 -10.88
CA VAL A 39 -1.21 4.91 -11.98
C VAL A 39 -1.56 4.32 -13.34
N GLY A 40 -2.24 3.18 -13.35
CA GLY A 40 -2.60 2.49 -14.58
C GLY A 40 -1.53 1.49 -15.02
N PRO A 41 -1.91 0.56 -15.93
CA PRO A 41 -1.02 -0.53 -16.32
C PRO A 41 0.22 -0.05 -17.08
N HIS A 42 0.12 1.03 -17.83
CA HIS A 42 1.26 1.52 -18.61
C HIS A 42 2.39 1.99 -17.68
N ILE A 43 2.09 2.89 -16.75
CA ILE A 43 3.10 3.41 -15.83
C ILE A 43 3.55 2.32 -14.88
N ALA A 44 2.64 1.43 -14.47
CA ALA A 44 3.01 0.31 -13.63
C ALA A 44 4.04 -0.58 -14.32
N SER A 45 3.90 -0.79 -15.63
CA SER A 45 4.86 -1.61 -16.39
C SER A 45 6.23 -0.96 -16.49
N LEU A 46 6.30 0.37 -16.35
CA LEU A 46 7.54 1.12 -16.38
C LEU A 46 8.19 1.23 -15.00
N THR A 47 7.49 0.79 -13.97
CA THR A 47 7.98 0.84 -12.59
C THR A 47 8.85 -0.38 -12.33
N HIS A 48 10.16 -0.17 -12.21
CA HIS A 48 11.11 -1.28 -12.01
C HIS A 48 11.58 -1.41 -10.57
N THR A 49 11.36 -0.39 -9.74
CA THR A 49 11.68 -0.42 -8.32
C THR A 49 10.46 0.06 -7.55
N PHE A 50 10.09 -0.68 -6.52
CA PHE A 50 8.93 -0.32 -5.72
C PHE A 50 9.18 -0.82 -4.30
N GLU A 51 9.37 0.10 -3.35
CA GLU A 51 9.79 -0.29 -2.02
C GLU A 51 9.27 0.73 -0.99
N LEU A 52 8.69 0.23 0.09
CA LEU A 52 8.24 1.07 1.19
C LEU A 52 9.18 0.87 2.37
N LYS A 53 9.79 1.96 2.85
CA LYS A 53 10.66 1.94 4.02
C LYS A 53 10.28 3.09 4.94
N GLN A 54 9.88 2.75 6.15
CA GLN A 54 9.56 3.74 7.18
C GLN A 54 8.62 4.84 6.69
N GLY A 55 7.58 4.43 5.97
CA GLY A 55 6.58 5.35 5.47
C GLY A 55 6.96 6.09 4.19
N ILE A 56 8.15 5.87 3.66
CA ILE A 56 8.58 6.48 2.41
C ILE A 56 8.52 5.45 1.30
N LEU A 57 7.74 5.75 0.27
CA LEU A 57 7.62 4.88 -0.89
C LEU A 57 8.61 5.31 -1.95
N TYR A 58 9.55 4.41 -2.27
CA TYR A 58 10.54 4.64 -3.30
C TYR A 58 10.10 3.95 -4.57
N VAL A 59 9.93 4.71 -5.65
CA VAL A 59 9.54 4.15 -6.95
C VAL A 59 10.58 4.54 -7.98
N GLY A 60 11.01 3.55 -8.77
CA GLY A 60 11.93 3.77 -9.88
C GLY A 60 11.17 3.57 -11.18
N ILE A 61 11.22 4.55 -12.07
CA ILE A 61 10.45 4.55 -13.31
C ILE A 61 11.38 4.73 -14.48
N SER A 62 11.26 3.85 -15.48
CA SER A 62 12.18 3.81 -16.63
C SER A 62 12.04 4.99 -17.58
N SER A 63 10.85 5.58 -17.67
CA SER A 63 10.60 6.68 -18.60
C SER A 63 10.71 8.02 -17.88
N SER A 64 11.47 8.96 -18.45
CA SER A 64 11.62 10.28 -17.85
C SER A 64 10.29 11.05 -17.88
N VAL A 65 9.48 10.85 -18.93
CA VAL A 65 8.19 11.52 -19.03
C VAL A 65 7.24 10.98 -17.94
N ALA A 66 7.17 9.66 -17.80
CA ALA A 66 6.33 9.04 -16.79
C ALA A 66 6.81 9.42 -15.39
N ARG A 67 8.13 9.46 -15.19
CA ARG A 67 8.72 9.84 -13.91
C ARG A 67 8.30 11.25 -13.52
N GLN A 68 8.31 12.17 -14.47
CA GLN A 68 7.91 13.55 -14.23
C GLN A 68 6.42 13.64 -13.89
N GLU A 69 5.60 12.90 -14.60
CA GLU A 69 4.16 12.86 -14.34
C GLU A 69 3.89 12.40 -12.91
N ILE A 70 4.53 11.32 -12.49
CA ILE A 70 4.36 10.78 -11.14
C ILE A 70 4.87 11.79 -10.10
N PHE A 71 5.99 12.44 -10.38
CA PHE A 71 6.53 13.43 -9.48
C PHE A 71 5.52 14.55 -9.20
N PHE A 72 4.86 15.05 -10.23
CA PHE A 72 3.88 16.11 -10.04
C PHE A 72 2.60 15.63 -9.36
N ARG A 73 2.34 14.33 -9.39
CA ARG A 73 1.14 13.75 -8.77
C ARG A 73 1.42 13.09 -7.42
N ARG A 74 2.58 13.34 -6.84
CA ARG A 74 3.00 12.65 -5.61
C ARG A 74 1.97 12.74 -4.50
N ASP A 75 1.50 13.93 -4.21
CA ASP A 75 0.59 14.14 -3.09
C ASP A 75 -0.76 13.48 -3.34
N GLU A 76 -1.25 13.59 -4.57
CA GLU A 76 -2.49 12.93 -4.98
C GLU A 76 -2.36 11.41 -4.84
N LEU A 77 -1.26 10.86 -5.35
CA LEU A 77 -1.05 9.42 -5.31
C LEU A 77 -0.88 8.91 -3.89
N MET A 78 -0.18 9.67 -3.05
CA MET A 78 -0.05 9.31 -1.64
C MET A 78 -1.41 9.22 -0.98
N THR A 79 -2.26 10.21 -1.21
CA THR A 79 -3.61 10.24 -0.66
C THR A 79 -4.43 9.04 -1.15
N LEU A 80 -4.37 8.75 -2.45
CA LEU A 80 -5.11 7.64 -3.03
C LEU A 80 -4.64 6.29 -2.47
N LEU A 81 -3.33 6.10 -2.37
CA LEU A 81 -2.79 4.85 -1.83
C LEU A 81 -3.22 4.64 -0.38
N ASN A 82 -3.17 5.69 0.42
CA ASN A 82 -3.59 5.61 1.81
C ASN A 82 -5.08 5.32 1.93
N GLN A 83 -5.90 5.98 1.11
CA GLN A 83 -7.34 5.77 1.13
C GLN A 83 -7.69 4.33 0.72
N ARG A 84 -7.08 3.85 -0.36
CA ARG A 84 -7.40 2.52 -0.89
C ARG A 84 -6.90 1.41 0.01
N SER A 85 -5.78 1.61 0.69
CA SER A 85 -5.26 0.63 1.63
C SER A 85 -6.00 0.65 2.97
N GLY A 86 -6.69 1.76 3.26
CA GLY A 86 -7.38 1.92 4.52
C GLY A 86 -6.47 2.30 5.68
N HIS A 87 -5.20 2.58 5.40
CA HIS A 87 -4.22 2.93 6.43
C HIS A 87 -3.29 4.01 5.94
N ARG A 88 -2.86 4.88 6.84
CA ARG A 88 -1.91 5.92 6.49
C ARG A 88 -0.49 5.35 6.55
N ILE A 89 -0.13 4.59 5.53
CA ILE A 89 1.16 3.90 5.48
C ILE A 89 2.18 4.61 4.59
N VAL A 90 1.74 5.48 3.69
CA VAL A 90 2.64 6.24 2.81
C VAL A 90 2.65 7.69 3.26
N ASN A 91 3.79 8.15 3.72
CA ASN A 91 3.97 9.54 4.18
C ASN A 91 4.66 10.40 3.14
N ALA A 92 5.37 9.78 2.22
CA ALA A 92 6.07 10.49 1.13
C ALA A 92 6.33 9.51 0.01
N ILE A 93 6.47 10.05 -1.21
CA ILE A 93 6.84 9.25 -2.38
C ILE A 93 8.10 9.88 -2.98
N ILE A 94 9.14 9.08 -3.16
CA ILE A 94 10.37 9.50 -3.82
C ILE A 94 10.43 8.80 -5.16
N VAL A 95 10.53 9.59 -6.23
CA VAL A 95 10.55 9.10 -7.61
C VAL A 95 11.97 9.19 -8.14
N LYS A 96 12.43 8.09 -8.74
CA LYS A 96 13.75 8.04 -9.34
C LYS A 96 13.69 7.69 -10.81
#